data_8a686f657813f5ac78a94eb05403774a
#
_entry.id   8a686f657813f5ac78a94eb05403774a
#
_cell.length_a   1.000
_cell.length_b   1.000
_cell.length_c   1.000
_cell.angle_alpha   90.00
_cell.angle_beta   90.00
_cell.angle_gamma   90.00
#
_symmetry.space_group_name_H-M   'P 1'
#
loop_
_entity.id
_entity.type
_entity.pdbx_description
1 polymer ?
#
loop_
_entity_poly.entity_id
_entity_poly.type
_entity_poly.pdbx_seq_one_letter_code
_entity_poly.pdbx_strand_id
1 'polypeptide(L)'
;MIRRKPMMNRFLQFCVLGATLMGLSSCSTVNDLITSNLPESHSGRPSIVVSLREQEAYLYRREYRTASSRISSGREGYRTPIGRFQVIRKDEDHRSSLYGDYVDDSGRVVRTNVDSRRDARPPHSHFVGTPMPYFLEFSPGYGLHQGYLPGVPASHGCIRMPYWKARQFYNAAHIGTPVVVKP
;
A
#
# COMPACT_ATOMS: atom_id res chain seq x y z
N MET A 1 -14.19 91.08 28.35
CA MET A 1 -14.44 90.87 29.81
C MET A 1 -13.99 89.47 30.16
N ILE A 2 -12.93 89.41 30.97
CA ILE A 2 -12.56 88.41 31.99
C ILE A 2 -12.23 86.98 31.47
N ARG A 3 -10.95 86.68 31.31
CA ARG A 3 -10.03 85.87 32.19
C ARG A 3 -10.62 84.47 32.55
N ARG A 4 -9.91 83.37 32.37
CA ARG A 4 -8.63 82.93 32.96
C ARG A 4 -8.08 81.64 32.28
N LYS A 5 -6.80 81.63 32.05
CA LYS A 5 -5.89 80.43 32.12
C LYS A 5 -5.75 80.03 33.62
N PRO A 6 -5.03 79.01 34.00
CA PRO A 6 -4.31 77.90 33.34
C PRO A 6 -4.51 76.53 34.09
N MET A 7 -3.99 75.45 33.68
CA MET A 7 -2.84 74.86 34.39
C MET A 7 -2.34 73.61 33.70
N MET A 8 -1.09 73.61 33.60
CA MET A 8 -0.13 72.66 33.14
C MET A 8 0.19 71.63 34.25
N ASN A 9 0.27 70.34 33.91
CA ASN A 9 1.14 69.39 34.61
C ASN A 9 1.44 68.27 33.59
N ARG A 10 2.62 68.15 33.12
CA ARG A 10 3.97 67.70 33.57
C ARG A 10 3.97 66.21 33.91
N PHE A 11 4.91 65.56 33.16
CA PHE A 11 5.58 64.28 33.42
C PHE A 11 4.76 63.00 33.21
N LEU A 12 5.16 62.09 32.34
CA LEU A 12 6.36 61.25 32.50
C LEU A 12 6.78 60.65 31.18
N GLN A 13 8.03 60.83 30.82
CA GLN A 13 8.75 59.96 29.88
C GLN A 13 8.96 58.59 30.50
N PHE A 14 8.59 57.53 29.78
CA PHE A 14 9.16 56.24 30.02
C PHE A 14 9.53 55.56 28.70
N CYS A 15 10.73 55.10 28.73
CA CYS A 15 11.46 54.42 27.68
C CYS A 15 10.71 53.23 27.08
N VAL A 16 10.69 53.19 25.78
CA VAL A 16 10.31 52.01 25.01
C VAL A 16 11.59 51.16 24.86
N LEU A 17 11.70 50.10 25.62
CA LEU A 17 12.64 49.01 25.31
C LEU A 17 12.00 48.15 24.20
N GLY A 18 12.71 48.05 23.09
CA GLY A 18 12.34 47.14 22.02
C GLY A 18 12.43 45.70 22.45
N ALA A 19 11.34 45.01 22.33
CA ALA A 19 11.30 43.55 22.33
C ALA A 19 11.17 43.10 20.89
N THR A 20 12.30 42.76 20.28
CA THR A 20 12.33 41.98 19.04
C THR A 20 11.77 40.59 19.33
N LEU A 21 10.50 40.36 18.99
CA LEU A 21 9.96 39.00 18.88
C LEU A 21 10.59 38.35 17.66
N MET A 22 11.60 37.53 17.91
CA MET A 22 11.97 36.47 16.97
C MET A 22 10.79 35.48 16.87
N GLY A 23 10.01 35.60 15.80
CA GLY A 23 9.04 34.60 15.41
C GLY A 23 9.80 33.30 15.05
N LEU A 24 9.81 32.36 15.98
CA LEU A 24 10.09 30.98 15.66
C LEU A 24 8.94 30.49 14.80
N SER A 25 9.15 30.59 13.48
CA SER A 25 8.32 29.91 12.50
C SER A 25 8.50 28.41 12.68
N SER A 26 7.71 27.84 13.60
CA SER A 26 7.55 26.39 13.70
C SER A 26 6.79 25.92 12.47
N CYS A 27 7.54 25.57 11.44
CA CYS A 27 7.02 24.71 10.37
C CYS A 27 6.73 23.33 10.97
N SER A 28 5.66 23.21 11.76
CA SER A 28 5.02 21.93 11.95
C SER A 28 4.42 21.55 10.61
N THR A 29 5.04 20.58 9.96
CA THR A 29 4.59 20.09 8.67
C THR A 29 3.13 19.64 8.81
N VAL A 30 2.31 19.98 7.81
CA VAL A 30 0.87 19.62 7.74
C VAL A 30 0.65 18.12 7.98
N ASN A 31 1.67 17.29 7.74
CA ASN A 31 1.70 15.85 8.06
C ASN A 31 1.52 15.55 9.56
N ASP A 32 2.12 16.32 10.46
CA ASP A 32 2.03 16.05 11.91
C ASP A 32 0.63 16.38 12.46
N LEU A 33 -0.03 17.38 11.87
CA LEU A 33 -1.40 17.74 12.23
C LEU A 33 -2.44 16.74 11.73
N ILE A 34 -2.18 16.10 10.57
CA ILE A 34 -3.10 15.08 10.00
C ILE A 34 -2.99 13.78 10.78
N THR A 35 -1.78 13.38 11.19
CA THR A 35 -1.57 12.13 11.95
C THR A 35 -2.09 12.20 13.39
N SER A 36 -2.08 13.37 14.01
CA SER A 36 -2.57 13.54 15.40
C SER A 36 -4.09 13.49 15.53
N ASN A 37 -4.84 13.71 14.45
CA ASN A 37 -6.31 13.71 14.45
C ASN A 37 -6.94 12.45 13.84
N LEU A 38 -6.14 11.50 13.33
CA LEU A 38 -6.67 10.23 12.85
C LEU A 38 -7.02 9.33 14.05
N PRO A 39 -8.17 8.64 14.01
CA PRO A 39 -8.48 7.65 15.04
C PRO A 39 -7.32 6.65 15.14
N GLU A 40 -7.00 6.22 16.33
CA GLU A 40 -5.85 5.37 16.68
C GLU A 40 -5.79 4.09 15.82
N SER A 41 -6.95 3.60 15.36
CA SER A 41 -7.09 2.49 14.43
C SER A 41 -6.44 2.73 13.05
N HIS A 42 -6.20 3.98 12.66
CA HIS A 42 -5.58 4.33 11.37
C HIS A 42 -4.09 4.68 11.49
N SER A 43 -3.59 4.84 12.71
CA SER A 43 -2.18 5.10 12.99
C SER A 43 -1.39 3.80 13.24
N GLY A 44 -0.07 3.84 13.04
CA GLY A 44 0.83 2.73 13.33
C GLY A 44 1.27 1.91 12.12
N ARG A 45 2.20 0.99 12.36
CA ARG A 45 2.79 0.14 11.32
C ARG A 45 1.77 -0.86 10.78
N PRO A 46 1.68 -1.01 9.45
CA PRO A 46 0.79 -1.99 8.85
C PRO A 46 1.32 -3.41 9.05
N SER A 47 0.40 -4.38 9.08
CA SER A 47 0.70 -5.80 8.93
C SER A 47 -0.43 -6.50 8.17
N ILE A 48 -0.11 -7.60 7.51
CA ILE A 48 -1.05 -8.37 6.70
C ILE A 48 -1.16 -9.78 7.29
N VAL A 49 -2.39 -10.26 7.45
CA VAL A 49 -2.68 -11.64 7.82
C VAL A 49 -3.54 -12.27 6.73
N VAL A 50 -3.14 -13.43 6.25
CA VAL A 50 -3.87 -14.22 5.25
C VAL A 50 -4.35 -15.51 5.89
N SER A 51 -5.64 -15.81 5.79
CA SER A 51 -6.23 -17.10 6.17
C SER A 51 -6.59 -17.87 4.89
N LEU A 52 -5.87 -18.97 4.63
CA LEU A 52 -6.12 -19.81 3.47
C LEU A 52 -7.42 -20.61 3.63
N ARG A 53 -7.80 -20.97 4.86
CA ARG A 53 -9.06 -21.65 5.16
C ARG A 53 -10.27 -20.76 4.87
N GLU A 54 -10.19 -19.51 5.32
CA GLU A 54 -11.29 -18.55 5.15
C GLU A 54 -11.30 -17.93 3.75
N GLN A 55 -10.22 -18.07 2.99
CA GLN A 55 -9.97 -17.35 1.73
C GLN A 55 -10.13 -15.83 1.92
N GLU A 56 -9.52 -15.32 3.00
CA GLU A 56 -9.55 -13.91 3.38
C GLU A 56 -8.15 -13.40 3.69
N ALA A 57 -7.92 -12.13 3.37
CA ALA A 57 -6.76 -11.36 3.82
C ALA A 57 -7.21 -10.17 4.66
N TYR A 58 -6.46 -9.88 5.69
CA TYR A 58 -6.74 -8.82 6.67
C TYR A 58 -5.57 -7.86 6.72
N LEU A 59 -5.87 -6.57 6.67
CA LEU A 59 -4.91 -5.49 6.89
C LEU A 59 -5.11 -4.94 8.30
N TYR A 60 -4.04 -4.87 9.06
CA TYR A 60 -4.01 -4.31 10.41
C TYR A 60 -3.13 -3.09 10.47
N ARG A 61 -3.40 -2.21 11.43
CA ARG A 61 -2.50 -1.22 11.99
C ARG A 61 -2.45 -1.41 13.49
N ARG A 62 -1.27 -1.79 14.02
CA ARG A 62 -1.14 -2.37 15.36
C ARG A 62 -2.08 -3.58 15.49
N GLU A 63 -2.98 -3.60 16.51
CA GLU A 63 -3.98 -4.64 16.72
C GLU A 63 -5.32 -4.39 16.00
N TYR A 64 -5.54 -3.20 15.41
CA TYR A 64 -6.80 -2.84 14.78
C TYR A 64 -6.86 -3.32 13.35
N ARG A 65 -7.89 -4.09 13.00
CA ARG A 65 -8.18 -4.48 11.63
C ARG A 65 -8.77 -3.30 10.86
N THR A 66 -8.04 -2.78 9.88
CA THR A 66 -8.43 -1.61 9.08
C THR A 66 -9.06 -1.98 7.74
N ALA A 67 -8.82 -3.20 7.25
CA ALA A 67 -9.47 -3.71 6.04
C ALA A 67 -9.50 -5.23 6.02
N SER A 68 -10.41 -5.79 5.22
CA SER A 68 -10.43 -7.18 4.81
C SER A 68 -10.70 -7.32 3.33
N SER A 69 -10.36 -8.49 2.78
CA SER A 69 -10.57 -8.82 1.37
C SER A 69 -10.76 -10.32 1.21
N ARG A 70 -11.77 -10.71 0.45
CA ARG A 70 -11.78 -12.03 -0.15
C ARG A 70 -10.56 -12.23 -1.03
N ILE A 71 -10.07 -13.45 -1.10
CA ILE A 71 -8.91 -13.82 -1.91
C ILE A 71 -9.18 -15.09 -2.72
N SER A 72 -8.26 -15.39 -3.65
CA SER A 72 -8.11 -16.71 -4.24
C SER A 72 -6.64 -17.08 -4.15
N SER A 73 -6.32 -18.01 -3.26
CA SER A 73 -4.98 -18.52 -3.01
C SER A 73 -4.56 -19.60 -4.01
N GLY A 74 -3.39 -20.19 -3.82
CA GLY A 74 -2.87 -21.30 -4.62
C GLY A 74 -3.78 -22.52 -4.57
N ARG A 75 -4.08 -23.10 -5.76
CA ARG A 75 -4.80 -24.36 -5.87
C ARG A 75 -3.95 -25.55 -5.45
N GLU A 76 -4.56 -26.70 -5.41
CA GLU A 76 -3.83 -27.96 -5.21
C GLU A 76 -2.67 -28.13 -6.21
N GLY A 77 -1.52 -28.61 -5.72
CA GLY A 77 -0.27 -28.67 -6.49
C GLY A 77 0.50 -27.34 -6.61
N TYR A 78 -0.13 -26.22 -6.27
CA TYR A 78 0.46 -24.87 -6.32
C TYR A 78 0.17 -24.07 -5.05
N ARG A 79 0.41 -24.68 -3.90
CA ARG A 79 0.03 -24.12 -2.60
C ARG A 79 0.75 -22.81 -2.30
N THR A 80 0.00 -21.85 -1.76
CA THR A 80 0.59 -20.66 -1.15
C THR A 80 1.38 -21.06 0.09
N PRO A 81 2.62 -20.58 0.27
CA PRO A 81 3.44 -20.94 1.42
C PRO A 81 2.84 -20.38 2.72
N ILE A 82 2.77 -21.25 3.74
CA ILE A 82 2.34 -20.90 5.09
C ILE A 82 3.55 -20.45 5.90
N GLY A 83 3.41 -19.41 6.71
CA GLY A 83 4.51 -18.93 7.54
C GLY A 83 4.45 -17.45 7.87
N ARG A 84 5.57 -16.94 8.36
CA ARG A 84 5.80 -15.53 8.65
C ARG A 84 6.79 -14.97 7.64
N PHE A 85 6.40 -13.92 6.99
CA PHE A 85 7.14 -13.27 5.90
C PHE A 85 7.15 -11.76 6.12
N GLN A 86 7.80 -11.06 5.19
CA GLN A 86 7.74 -9.61 5.05
C GLN A 86 7.57 -9.25 3.58
N VAL A 87 6.98 -8.10 3.30
CA VAL A 87 7.00 -7.57 1.93
C VAL A 87 8.45 -7.28 1.53
N ILE A 88 8.94 -7.98 0.51
CA ILE A 88 10.31 -7.87 -0.01
C ILE A 88 10.40 -7.03 -1.28
N ARG A 89 9.29 -6.89 -2.02
CA ARG A 89 9.19 -6.06 -3.22
C ARG A 89 7.77 -5.55 -3.41
N LYS A 90 7.67 -4.36 -3.99
CA LYS A 90 6.41 -3.75 -4.44
C LYS A 90 6.56 -3.41 -5.92
N ASP A 91 5.54 -3.73 -6.72
CA ASP A 91 5.55 -3.48 -8.14
C ASP A 91 4.09 -3.23 -8.59
N GLU A 92 3.80 -2.00 -9.01
CA GLU A 92 2.42 -1.59 -9.32
C GLU A 92 1.89 -2.24 -10.60
N ASP A 93 2.77 -2.40 -11.60
CA ASP A 93 2.42 -2.92 -12.94
C ASP A 93 3.04 -4.29 -13.23
N HIS A 94 3.24 -5.09 -12.20
CA HIS A 94 3.90 -6.37 -12.30
C HIS A 94 3.24 -7.30 -13.33
N ARG A 95 4.11 -8.03 -14.05
CA ARG A 95 3.69 -9.13 -14.91
C ARG A 95 4.44 -10.40 -14.54
N SER A 96 3.75 -11.53 -14.62
CA SER A 96 4.37 -12.83 -14.37
C SER A 96 5.49 -13.11 -15.38
N SER A 97 6.65 -13.56 -14.89
CA SER A 97 7.73 -14.08 -15.75
C SER A 97 7.54 -15.55 -16.13
N LEU A 98 6.59 -16.24 -15.48
CA LEU A 98 6.41 -17.70 -15.63
C LEU A 98 5.09 -18.08 -16.29
N TYR A 99 4.00 -17.35 -15.98
CA TYR A 99 2.66 -17.70 -16.41
C TYR A 99 2.09 -16.59 -17.29
N GLY A 100 1.55 -16.95 -18.45
CA GLY A 100 1.04 -15.99 -19.41
C GLY A 100 0.55 -16.64 -20.67
N ASP A 101 0.72 -15.95 -21.79
CA ASP A 101 0.30 -16.39 -23.11
C ASP A 101 1.47 -16.24 -24.10
N TYR A 102 1.46 -17.04 -25.16
CA TYR A 102 2.28 -16.77 -26.35
C TYR A 102 1.47 -15.96 -27.37
N VAL A 103 2.09 -14.89 -27.87
CA VAL A 103 1.48 -13.92 -28.77
C VAL A 103 2.35 -13.83 -30.03
N ASP A 104 1.75 -13.82 -31.22
CA ASP A 104 2.46 -13.66 -32.47
C ASP A 104 2.83 -12.17 -32.74
N ASP A 105 3.58 -11.93 -33.81
CA ASP A 105 4.05 -10.59 -34.18
C ASP A 105 2.91 -9.62 -34.55
N SER A 106 1.70 -10.13 -34.81
CA SER A 106 0.48 -9.33 -35.05
C SER A 106 -0.27 -8.97 -33.77
N GLY A 107 0.19 -9.44 -32.59
CA GLY A 107 -0.46 -9.26 -31.31
C GLY A 107 -1.59 -10.26 -31.02
N ARG A 108 -1.77 -11.31 -31.85
CA ARG A 108 -2.78 -12.34 -31.64
C ARG A 108 -2.25 -13.42 -30.70
N VAL A 109 -3.07 -13.82 -29.72
CA VAL A 109 -2.76 -14.94 -28.81
C VAL A 109 -2.79 -16.25 -29.58
N VAL A 110 -1.66 -16.94 -29.61
CA VAL A 110 -1.51 -18.26 -30.30
C VAL A 110 -1.53 -19.43 -29.32
N ARG A 111 -1.26 -19.19 -28.04
CA ARG A 111 -1.37 -20.20 -26.97
C ARG A 111 -1.61 -19.51 -25.63
N THR A 112 -2.65 -19.94 -24.91
CA THR A 112 -3.03 -19.39 -23.58
C THR A 112 -2.58 -20.26 -22.42
N ASN A 113 -2.56 -19.69 -21.21
CA ASN A 113 -2.26 -20.39 -19.94
C ASN A 113 -0.97 -21.18 -19.96
N VAL A 114 0.09 -20.63 -20.51
CA VAL A 114 1.40 -21.28 -20.61
C VAL A 114 2.21 -21.11 -19.34
N ASP A 115 2.98 -22.16 -19.00
CA ASP A 115 4.13 -22.10 -18.10
C ASP A 115 5.40 -22.02 -18.97
N SER A 116 6.06 -20.88 -19.02
CA SER A 116 7.19 -20.62 -19.89
C SER A 116 8.39 -21.57 -19.67
N ARG A 117 8.42 -22.30 -18.54
CA ARG A 117 9.45 -23.30 -18.23
C ARG A 117 9.17 -24.67 -18.84
N ARG A 118 7.92 -24.97 -19.21
CA ARG A 118 7.44 -26.31 -19.61
C ARG A 118 6.86 -26.32 -20.99
N ASP A 119 6.19 -25.24 -21.37
CA ASP A 119 5.46 -25.13 -22.63
C ASP A 119 6.36 -24.61 -23.73
N ALA A 120 6.55 -25.42 -24.79
CA ALA A 120 7.32 -25.02 -25.94
C ALA A 120 6.73 -23.75 -26.58
N ARG A 121 7.60 -22.82 -26.91
CA ARG A 121 7.24 -21.58 -27.60
C ARG A 121 6.89 -21.89 -29.07
N PRO A 122 5.69 -21.51 -29.55
CA PRO A 122 5.34 -21.59 -30.96
C PRO A 122 6.27 -20.74 -31.83
N PRO A 123 6.55 -21.15 -33.08
CA PRO A 123 7.29 -20.32 -34.02
C PRO A 123 6.65 -18.93 -34.19
N HIS A 124 7.49 -17.91 -34.43
CA HIS A 124 7.03 -16.52 -34.62
C HIS A 124 6.12 -15.99 -33.48
N SER A 125 6.44 -16.35 -32.24
CA SER A 125 5.72 -15.85 -31.07
C SER A 125 6.67 -15.41 -29.95
N HIS A 126 6.17 -14.60 -29.04
CA HIS A 126 6.87 -14.21 -27.82
C HIS A 126 5.96 -14.39 -26.60
N PHE A 127 6.57 -14.52 -25.42
CA PHE A 127 5.86 -14.69 -24.18
C PHE A 127 5.35 -13.34 -23.64
N VAL A 128 4.07 -13.28 -23.29
CA VAL A 128 3.44 -12.13 -22.62
C VAL A 128 2.91 -12.59 -21.26
N GLY A 129 3.57 -12.15 -20.20
CA GLY A 129 3.20 -12.51 -18.83
C GLY A 129 1.84 -11.99 -18.41
N THR A 130 1.11 -12.80 -17.66
CA THR A 130 -0.17 -12.38 -17.05
C THR A 130 -0.01 -11.13 -16.19
N PRO A 131 -0.82 -10.08 -16.37
CA PRO A 131 -0.79 -8.91 -15.50
C PRO A 131 -1.14 -9.26 -14.05
N MET A 132 -0.36 -8.74 -13.12
CA MET A 132 -0.55 -8.89 -11.67
C MET A 132 -0.40 -7.51 -10.99
N PRO A 133 -1.28 -6.53 -11.28
CA PRO A 133 -1.16 -5.18 -10.73
C PRO A 133 -1.21 -5.16 -9.21
N TYR A 134 -0.53 -4.15 -8.62
CA TYR A 134 -0.42 -3.96 -7.17
C TYR A 134 0.25 -5.14 -6.47
N PHE A 135 1.32 -5.64 -7.04
CA PHE A 135 2.04 -6.81 -6.54
C PHE A 135 2.83 -6.48 -5.27
N LEU A 136 2.51 -7.19 -4.20
CA LEU A 136 3.24 -7.20 -2.92
C LEU A 136 3.89 -8.56 -2.76
N GLU A 137 5.16 -8.68 -3.14
CA GLU A 137 5.92 -9.91 -2.98
C GLU A 137 6.32 -10.10 -1.52
N PHE A 138 6.03 -11.26 -0.94
CA PHE A 138 6.38 -11.62 0.44
C PHE A 138 7.29 -12.83 0.55
N SER A 139 7.42 -13.59 -0.52
CA SER A 139 8.38 -14.69 -0.69
C SER A 139 8.77 -14.76 -2.17
N PRO A 140 9.97 -15.20 -2.55
CA PRO A 140 10.38 -15.22 -3.96
C PRO A 140 9.34 -15.90 -4.87
N GLY A 141 8.76 -15.13 -5.78
CA GLY A 141 7.70 -15.55 -6.70
C GLY A 141 6.29 -15.67 -6.11
N TYR A 142 6.08 -15.31 -4.84
CA TYR A 142 4.76 -15.30 -4.19
C TYR A 142 4.40 -13.92 -3.67
N GLY A 143 3.21 -13.44 -4.03
CA GLY A 143 2.73 -12.13 -3.62
C GLY A 143 1.21 -12.02 -3.60
N LEU A 144 0.74 -10.92 -3.01
CA LEU A 144 -0.65 -10.48 -3.12
C LEU A 144 -0.75 -9.53 -4.33
N HIS A 145 -1.79 -9.68 -5.15
CA HIS A 145 -2.00 -8.81 -6.31
C HIS A 145 -3.46 -8.82 -6.77
N GLN A 146 -3.82 -7.89 -7.66
CA GLN A 146 -5.12 -7.93 -8.31
C GLN A 146 -5.25 -9.17 -9.21
N GLY A 147 -6.42 -9.82 -9.17
CA GLY A 147 -6.71 -10.94 -10.05
C GLY A 147 -8.15 -11.42 -9.94
N TYR A 148 -8.54 -12.31 -10.86
CA TYR A 148 -9.86 -12.93 -10.86
C TYR A 148 -10.03 -13.89 -9.68
N LEU A 149 -11.19 -13.80 -9.00
CA LEU A 149 -11.56 -14.61 -7.86
C LEU A 149 -12.75 -15.53 -8.25
N PRO A 150 -12.51 -16.81 -8.49
CA PRO A 150 -13.60 -17.77 -8.78
C PRO A 150 -14.38 -18.22 -7.53
N GLY A 151 -13.99 -17.76 -6.32
CA GLY A 151 -14.60 -18.19 -5.05
C GLY A 151 -13.93 -19.39 -4.39
N VAL A 152 -12.89 -19.92 -5.02
CA VAL A 152 -12.10 -21.07 -4.55
C VAL A 152 -10.60 -20.80 -4.76
N PRO A 153 -9.68 -21.55 -4.11
CA PRO A 153 -8.26 -21.52 -4.45
C PRO A 153 -8.03 -21.90 -5.93
N ALA A 154 -7.44 -21.01 -6.73
CA ALA A 154 -7.29 -21.20 -8.17
C ALA A 154 -5.98 -20.63 -8.76
N SER A 155 -5.11 -20.03 -7.95
CA SER A 155 -3.87 -19.45 -8.45
C SER A 155 -2.74 -20.49 -8.59
N HIS A 156 -1.59 -20.06 -9.10
CA HIS A 156 -0.34 -20.82 -9.10
C HIS A 156 0.52 -20.49 -7.86
N GLY A 157 -0.12 -20.12 -6.75
CA GLY A 157 0.53 -19.87 -5.46
C GLY A 157 0.42 -18.42 -4.97
N CYS A 158 0.32 -17.43 -5.85
CA CYS A 158 0.04 -16.05 -5.46
C CYS A 158 -1.37 -15.89 -4.87
N ILE A 159 -1.61 -14.79 -4.21
CA ILE A 159 -2.88 -14.44 -3.56
C ILE A 159 -3.57 -13.37 -4.40
N ARG A 160 -4.64 -13.78 -5.11
CA ARG A 160 -5.44 -12.86 -5.91
C ARG A 160 -6.44 -12.10 -5.06
N MET A 161 -6.63 -10.83 -5.35
CA MET A 161 -7.55 -9.91 -4.66
C MET A 161 -8.39 -9.13 -5.66
N PRO A 162 -9.57 -8.61 -5.28
CA PRO A 162 -10.28 -7.62 -6.08
C PRO A 162 -9.42 -6.37 -6.27
N TYR A 163 -9.57 -5.67 -7.41
CA TYR A 163 -8.78 -4.49 -7.77
C TYR A 163 -8.64 -3.47 -6.63
N TRP A 164 -9.77 -3.01 -6.07
CA TRP A 164 -9.78 -2.00 -5.01
C TRP A 164 -9.08 -2.45 -3.73
N LYS A 165 -9.17 -3.74 -3.42
CA LYS A 165 -8.52 -4.32 -2.25
C LYS A 165 -7.02 -4.49 -2.47
N ALA A 166 -6.60 -4.99 -3.63
CA ALA A 166 -5.19 -5.07 -3.99
C ALA A 166 -4.52 -3.69 -3.89
N ARG A 167 -5.14 -2.66 -4.48
CA ARG A 167 -4.68 -1.26 -4.39
C ARG A 167 -4.64 -0.75 -2.95
N GLN A 168 -5.68 -1.03 -2.14
CA GLN A 168 -5.74 -0.62 -0.74
C GLN A 168 -4.60 -1.22 0.08
N PHE A 169 -4.36 -2.54 -0.06
CA PHE A 169 -3.27 -3.23 0.63
C PHE A 169 -1.90 -2.75 0.14
N TYR A 170 -1.74 -2.57 -1.17
CA TYR A 170 -0.53 -2.06 -1.78
C TYR A 170 -0.14 -0.68 -1.25
N ASN A 171 -1.09 0.25 -1.19
CA ASN A 171 -0.86 1.61 -0.70
C ASN A 171 -0.57 1.65 0.81
N ALA A 172 -1.14 0.74 1.58
CA ALA A 172 -0.92 0.68 3.01
C ALA A 172 0.42 0.03 3.39
N ALA A 173 0.90 -0.94 2.59
CA ALA A 173 2.11 -1.69 2.86
C ALA A 173 3.37 -0.97 2.35
N HIS A 174 4.50 -1.23 3.00
CA HIS A 174 5.84 -0.85 2.56
C HIS A 174 6.76 -2.09 2.62
N ILE A 175 7.95 -1.99 2.05
CA ILE A 175 8.98 -3.03 2.19
C ILE A 175 9.28 -3.23 3.67
N GLY A 176 9.34 -4.49 4.12
CA GLY A 176 9.44 -4.85 5.53
C GLY A 176 8.09 -4.99 6.26
N THR A 177 6.94 -4.67 5.63
CA THR A 177 5.63 -4.91 6.23
C THR A 177 5.45 -6.41 6.54
N PRO A 178 5.15 -6.80 7.80
CA PRO A 178 4.94 -8.20 8.16
C PRO A 178 3.74 -8.81 7.41
N VAL A 179 3.93 -10.04 6.92
CA VAL A 179 2.89 -10.86 6.29
C VAL A 179 2.86 -12.22 6.97
N VAL A 180 1.72 -12.60 7.50
CA VAL A 180 1.49 -13.92 8.13
C VAL A 180 0.48 -14.68 7.30
N VAL A 181 0.88 -15.83 6.76
CA VAL A 181 -0.02 -16.74 6.04
C VAL A 181 -0.33 -17.92 6.95
N LYS A 182 -1.61 -18.11 7.25
CA LYS A 182 -2.15 -19.18 8.09
C LYS A 182 -2.90 -20.20 7.23
N PRO A 183 -3.04 -21.43 7.72
CA PRO A 183 -3.90 -22.46 7.09
C PRO A 183 -5.34 -21.99 6.91
#